data_dca168d06643c8cf71ae05b6346f22b6
#
_entry.id   dca168d06643c8cf71ae05b6346f22b6
#
_cell.length_a   1.000
_cell.length_b   1.000
_cell.length_c   1.000
_cell.angle_alpha   90.00
_cell.angle_beta   90.00
_cell.angle_gamma   90.00
#
_symmetry.space_group_name_H-M   'P 1'
#
loop_
_entity.id
_entity.type
_entity.pdbx_description
1 polymer ?
#
loop_
_entity_poly.entity_id
_entity_poly.type
_entity_poly.pdbx_seq_one_letter_code
_entity_poly.pdbx_strand_id
1 'polypeptide(L)'
;MENATHPVPLIELRDIRKRYGGNGTPEVEVLKGVSLSIHAGEFVAIVGASGSGKSTLMNILGCLDRPSSGSYHFAGHDVAELDSDEQAWLRREAFGFVFQGYHLIPSASAQENVEMPAIYAGTPASERHTRARALLE
;
A
#
# COMPACT_ATOMS: atom_id res chain seq x y z
N MET A 1 14.35 -7.11 -36.06
CA MET A 1 14.15 -7.65 -34.69
C MET A 1 13.57 -6.52 -33.87
N GLU A 2 12.22 -6.50 -33.76
CA GLU A 2 11.54 -5.54 -32.88
C GLU A 2 11.90 -5.90 -31.44
N ASN A 3 12.61 -4.98 -30.77
CA ASN A 3 12.74 -4.99 -29.32
C ASN A 3 11.31 -4.78 -28.77
N ALA A 4 10.63 -5.87 -28.42
CA ALA A 4 9.44 -5.80 -27.62
C ALA A 4 9.84 -5.17 -26.26
N THR A 5 9.70 -3.88 -26.15
CA THR A 5 9.75 -3.18 -24.86
C THR A 5 8.59 -3.74 -24.04
N HIS A 6 8.89 -4.71 -23.18
CA HIS A 6 7.90 -5.16 -22.18
C HIS A 6 7.47 -3.92 -21.37
N PRO A 7 6.18 -3.67 -21.24
CA PRO A 7 5.74 -2.52 -20.47
C PRO A 7 6.29 -2.61 -19.05
N VAL A 8 6.79 -1.47 -18.54
CA VAL A 8 7.31 -1.39 -17.17
C VAL A 8 6.19 -1.80 -16.20
N PRO A 9 6.41 -2.77 -15.30
CA PRO A 9 5.42 -3.13 -14.29
C PRO A 9 5.04 -1.91 -13.45
N LEU A 10 3.75 -1.84 -13.06
CA LEU A 10 3.30 -0.85 -12.09
C LEU A 10 3.89 -1.13 -10.71
N ILE A 11 3.94 -2.40 -10.33
CA ILE A 11 4.56 -2.90 -9.10
C ILE A 11 5.55 -3.99 -9.47
N GLU A 12 6.76 -3.90 -8.97
CA GLU A 12 7.77 -4.94 -9.09
C GLU A 12 8.45 -5.20 -7.75
N LEU A 13 8.31 -6.41 -7.25
CA LEU A 13 8.99 -6.90 -6.06
C LEU A 13 10.06 -7.92 -6.46
N ARG A 14 11.27 -7.81 -5.90
CA ARG A 14 12.37 -8.75 -6.11
C ARG A 14 12.95 -9.19 -4.78
N ASP A 15 12.87 -10.49 -4.49
CA ASP A 15 13.39 -11.14 -3.27
C ASP A 15 13.01 -10.41 -1.98
N ILE A 16 11.76 -9.97 -1.86
CA ILE A 16 11.27 -9.28 -0.68
C ILE A 16 11.28 -10.22 0.51
N ARG A 17 12.00 -9.81 1.54
CA ARG A 17 12.07 -10.49 2.85
C ARG A 17 11.59 -9.56 3.94
N LYS A 18 10.91 -10.11 4.92
CA LYS A 18 10.50 -9.37 6.12
C LYS A 18 10.74 -10.19 7.35
N ARG A 19 11.44 -9.59 8.30
CA ARG A 19 11.74 -10.16 9.61
C ARG A 19 11.22 -9.25 10.70
N TYR A 20 10.72 -9.85 11.74
CA TYR A 20 10.30 -9.18 12.97
C TYR A 20 11.06 -9.77 14.15
N GLY A 21 11.29 -8.97 15.20
CA GLY A 21 12.08 -9.38 16.36
C GLY A 21 13.51 -8.84 16.31
N GLY A 22 14.44 -9.49 17.00
CA GLY A 22 15.79 -8.99 17.27
C GLY A 22 15.88 -8.24 18.60
N ASN A 23 17.07 -7.76 18.96
CA ASN A 23 17.34 -7.05 20.23
C ASN A 23 16.85 -7.82 21.49
N GLY A 24 17.06 -9.13 21.52
CA GLY A 24 16.70 -9.97 22.68
C GLY A 24 15.37 -10.72 22.52
N THR A 25 14.61 -10.47 21.46
CA THR A 25 13.44 -11.28 21.09
C THR A 25 13.76 -12.21 19.92
N PRO A 26 13.18 -13.45 19.86
CA PRO A 26 13.39 -14.33 18.72
C PRO A 26 13.05 -13.63 17.39
N GLU A 27 13.96 -13.73 16.42
CA GLU A 27 13.71 -13.22 15.07
C GLU A 27 12.83 -14.20 14.29
N VAL A 28 11.77 -13.69 13.67
CA VAL A 28 10.87 -14.47 12.83
C VAL A 28 10.86 -13.91 11.43
N GLU A 29 11.26 -14.71 10.45
CA GLU A 29 11.16 -14.35 9.04
C GLU A 29 9.75 -14.68 8.50
N VAL A 30 8.97 -13.66 8.20
CA VAL A 30 7.59 -13.77 7.73
C VAL A 30 7.49 -13.85 6.22
N LEU A 31 8.28 -13.03 5.51
CA LEU A 31 8.43 -13.11 4.06
C LEU A 31 9.83 -13.63 3.73
N LYS A 32 9.90 -14.65 2.88
CA LYS A 32 11.11 -15.46 2.64
C LYS A 32 11.61 -15.37 1.19
N GLY A 33 11.53 -14.18 0.60
CA GLY A 33 12.00 -13.97 -0.77
C GLY A 33 10.84 -13.97 -1.77
N VAL A 34 9.90 -13.03 -1.63
CA VAL A 34 8.76 -12.88 -2.54
C VAL A 34 9.17 -12.02 -3.73
N SER A 35 8.96 -12.56 -4.94
CA SER A 35 9.15 -11.83 -6.20
C SER A 35 7.85 -11.89 -6.99
N LEU A 36 7.38 -10.73 -7.46
CA LEU A 36 6.20 -10.62 -8.31
C LEU A 36 6.23 -9.32 -9.12
N SER A 37 5.52 -9.32 -10.23
CA SER A 37 5.30 -8.13 -11.03
C SER A 37 3.80 -7.99 -11.30
N ILE A 38 3.28 -6.76 -11.15
CA ILE A 38 1.88 -6.42 -11.42
C ILE A 38 1.88 -5.27 -12.42
N HIS A 39 1.13 -5.43 -13.50
CA HIS A 39 0.99 -4.42 -14.54
C HIS A 39 -0.28 -3.59 -14.34
N ALA A 40 -0.32 -2.42 -14.95
CA ALA A 40 -1.51 -1.57 -14.92
C ALA A 40 -2.72 -2.32 -15.51
N GLY A 41 -3.87 -2.21 -14.84
CA GLY A 41 -5.13 -2.86 -15.25
C GLY A 41 -5.29 -4.31 -14.80
N GLU A 42 -4.31 -4.91 -14.13
CA GLU A 42 -4.43 -6.26 -13.60
C GLU A 42 -5.26 -6.32 -12.31
N PHE A 43 -6.00 -7.41 -12.17
CA PHE A 43 -6.64 -7.83 -10.94
C PHE A 43 -5.88 -9.02 -10.36
N VAL A 44 -5.30 -8.86 -9.19
CA VAL A 44 -4.41 -9.86 -8.56
C VAL A 44 -4.98 -10.32 -7.22
N ALA A 45 -5.03 -11.63 -6.98
CA ALA A 45 -5.39 -12.21 -5.69
C ALA A 45 -4.18 -12.81 -5.00
N ILE A 46 -3.95 -12.41 -3.74
CA ILE A 46 -2.93 -13.02 -2.87
C ILE A 46 -3.60 -14.04 -1.99
N VAL A 47 -3.26 -15.31 -2.19
CA VAL A 47 -3.86 -16.44 -1.47
C VAL A 47 -2.81 -17.16 -0.62
N GLY A 48 -3.24 -17.73 0.51
CA GLY A 48 -2.37 -18.47 1.42
C GLY A 48 -3.08 -18.77 2.74
N ALA A 49 -2.51 -19.69 3.51
CA ALA A 49 -3.01 -20.04 4.84
C ALA A 49 -2.93 -18.83 5.81
N SER A 50 -3.68 -18.89 6.90
CA SER A 50 -3.54 -17.92 8.00
C SER A 50 -2.09 -17.90 8.51
N GLY A 51 -1.53 -16.71 8.74
CA GLY A 51 -0.15 -16.55 9.19
C GLY A 51 0.92 -16.70 8.09
N SER A 52 0.55 -16.86 6.82
CA SER A 52 1.51 -16.99 5.70
C SER A 52 2.17 -15.69 5.25
N GLY A 53 1.87 -14.55 5.88
CA GLY A 53 2.48 -13.25 5.56
C GLY A 53 1.70 -12.39 4.58
N LYS A 54 0.45 -12.75 4.20
CA LYS A 54 -0.37 -11.96 3.25
C LYS A 54 -0.55 -10.51 3.68
N SER A 55 -0.94 -10.27 4.93
CA SER A 55 -1.12 -8.91 5.47
C SER A 55 0.19 -8.14 5.50
N THR A 56 1.30 -8.80 5.85
CA THR A 56 2.65 -8.20 5.80
C THR A 56 3.01 -7.78 4.38
N LEU A 57 2.76 -8.64 3.40
CA LEU A 57 3.01 -8.32 1.99
C LEU A 57 2.13 -7.15 1.52
N MET A 58 0.84 -7.13 1.89
CA MET A 58 -0.08 -6.02 1.58
C MET A 58 0.39 -4.70 2.19
N ASN A 59 0.89 -4.71 3.42
CA ASN A 59 1.42 -3.51 4.06
C ASN A 59 2.67 -2.98 3.32
N ILE A 60 3.54 -3.87 2.86
CA ILE A 60 4.72 -3.48 2.05
C ILE A 60 4.28 -2.91 0.71
N LEU A 61 3.36 -3.58 0.00
CA LEU A 61 2.82 -3.12 -1.27
C LEU A 61 2.20 -1.72 -1.15
N GLY A 62 1.47 -1.47 -0.05
CA GLY A 62 0.86 -0.18 0.22
C GLY A 62 1.79 0.86 0.85
N CYS A 63 3.09 0.61 0.94
CA CYS A 63 4.06 1.49 1.60
C CYS A 63 3.70 1.83 3.06
N LEU A 64 2.97 0.95 3.75
CA LEU A 64 2.67 1.06 5.19
C LEU A 64 3.76 0.44 6.06
N ASP A 65 4.58 -0.43 5.49
CA ASP A 65 5.74 -1.05 6.12
C ASP A 65 6.87 -1.18 5.09
N ARG A 66 8.11 -1.34 5.56
CA ARG A 66 9.29 -1.53 4.71
C ARG A 66 9.75 -2.99 4.75
N PRO A 67 10.24 -3.54 3.64
CA PRO A 67 10.89 -4.84 3.65
C PRO A 67 12.19 -4.78 4.46
N SER A 68 12.61 -5.92 5.02
CA SER A 68 13.93 -6.05 5.66
C SER A 68 15.05 -6.18 4.63
N SER A 69 14.75 -6.72 3.46
CA SER A 69 15.64 -6.80 2.29
C SER A 69 14.85 -7.07 1.02
N GLY A 70 15.53 -7.01 -0.12
CA GLY A 70 14.93 -7.07 -1.45
C GLY A 70 14.67 -5.67 -2.00
N SER A 71 14.09 -5.59 -3.20
CA SER A 71 13.78 -4.30 -3.83
C SER A 71 12.30 -4.22 -4.21
N TYR A 72 11.74 -3.03 -4.03
CA TYR A 72 10.38 -2.69 -4.41
C TYR A 72 10.39 -1.46 -5.33
N HIS A 73 9.90 -1.64 -6.56
CA HIS A 73 9.73 -0.54 -7.52
C HIS A 73 8.25 -0.29 -7.79
N PHE A 74 7.86 0.97 -7.75
CA PHE A 74 6.55 1.44 -8.15
C PHE A 74 6.71 2.32 -9.40
N ALA A 75 6.05 1.94 -10.49
CA ALA A 75 6.17 2.61 -11.79
C ALA A 75 7.64 2.84 -12.23
N GLY A 76 8.53 1.87 -11.93
CA GLY A 76 9.95 1.92 -12.23
C GLY A 76 10.84 2.68 -11.23
N HIS A 77 10.26 3.34 -10.22
CA HIS A 77 11.00 4.07 -9.18
C HIS A 77 11.20 3.21 -7.94
N ASP A 78 12.42 3.19 -7.38
CA ASP A 78 12.71 2.45 -6.16
C ASP A 78 12.06 3.12 -4.95
N VAL A 79 11.14 2.39 -4.31
CA VAL A 79 10.42 2.89 -3.12
C VAL A 79 11.34 3.03 -1.90
N ALA A 80 12.48 2.34 -1.88
CA ALA A 80 13.46 2.44 -0.79
C ALA A 80 14.19 3.79 -0.78
N GLU A 81 14.32 4.44 -1.95
CA GLU A 81 14.93 5.76 -2.08
C GLU A 81 14.02 6.89 -1.59
N LEU A 82 12.72 6.63 -1.47
CA LEU A 82 11.74 7.62 -1.02
C LEU A 82 11.88 7.87 0.49
N ASP A 83 11.87 9.14 0.87
CA ASP A 83 11.76 9.53 2.27
C ASP A 83 10.33 9.31 2.82
N SER A 84 10.11 9.63 4.11
CA SER A 84 8.81 9.41 4.76
C SER A 84 7.69 10.28 4.16
N ASP A 85 8.01 11.47 3.72
CA ASP A 85 7.04 12.43 3.17
C ASP A 85 6.68 12.03 1.73
N GLU A 86 7.66 11.61 0.95
CA GLU A 86 7.47 11.06 -0.40
C GLU A 86 6.66 9.76 -0.38
N GLN A 87 6.91 8.87 0.59
CA GLN A 87 6.10 7.67 0.77
C GLN A 87 4.66 8.01 1.21
N ALA A 88 4.49 9.01 2.07
CA ALA A 88 3.16 9.47 2.45
C ALA A 88 2.41 10.09 1.27
N TRP A 89 3.10 10.86 0.44
CA TRP A 89 2.56 11.39 -0.80
C TRP A 89 2.15 10.26 -1.77
N LEU A 90 3.03 9.28 -1.97
CA LEU A 90 2.76 8.12 -2.83
C LEU A 90 1.51 7.35 -2.36
N ARG A 91 1.38 7.11 -1.04
CA ARG A 91 0.19 6.48 -0.48
C ARG A 91 -1.08 7.27 -0.76
N ARG A 92 -1.02 8.59 -0.64
CA ARG A 92 -2.16 9.47 -0.85
C ARG A 92 -2.61 9.51 -2.31
N GLU A 93 -1.66 9.57 -3.25
CA GLU A 93 -1.95 9.80 -4.66
C GLU A 93 -2.16 8.51 -5.47
N ALA A 94 -1.46 7.43 -5.10
CA ALA A 94 -1.40 6.22 -5.91
C ALA A 94 -2.17 5.03 -5.32
N PHE A 95 -2.47 5.02 -4.01
CA PHE A 95 -3.09 3.88 -3.35
C PHE A 95 -4.46 4.20 -2.77
N GLY A 96 -5.40 3.27 -2.93
CA GLY A 96 -6.64 3.21 -2.17
C GLY A 96 -6.65 1.94 -1.31
N PHE A 97 -6.98 2.07 -0.02
CA PHE A 97 -7.01 0.96 0.91
C PHE A 97 -8.43 0.60 1.29
N VAL A 98 -8.75 -0.70 1.22
CA VAL A 98 -9.95 -1.26 1.83
C VAL A 98 -9.49 -2.23 2.92
N PHE A 99 -9.71 -1.86 4.18
CA PHE A 99 -9.27 -2.64 5.33
C PHE A 99 -10.34 -3.65 5.76
N GLN A 100 -9.91 -4.75 6.36
CA GLN A 100 -10.81 -5.74 6.94
C GLN A 100 -11.60 -5.18 8.14
N GLY A 101 -10.98 -4.33 8.96
CA GLY A 101 -11.66 -3.58 10.01
C GLY A 101 -12.12 -2.22 9.49
N TYR A 102 -13.17 -1.68 10.08
CA TYR A 102 -13.73 -0.40 9.63
C TYR A 102 -12.81 0.79 9.89
N HIS A 103 -11.95 0.72 10.90
CA HIS A 103 -10.98 1.76 11.30
C HIS A 103 -11.60 3.16 11.38
N LEU A 104 -12.85 3.22 11.82
CA LEU A 104 -13.56 4.48 11.96
C LEU A 104 -13.04 5.25 13.19
N ILE A 105 -13.02 6.57 13.07
CA ILE A 105 -12.79 7.48 14.18
C ILE A 105 -14.09 7.58 14.98
N PRO A 106 -14.15 7.04 16.22
CA PRO A 106 -15.43 6.93 16.96
C PRO A 106 -16.05 8.29 17.33
N SER A 107 -15.22 9.33 17.45
CA SER A 107 -15.67 10.69 17.79
C SER A 107 -16.12 11.51 16.58
N ALA A 108 -15.92 10.98 15.37
CA ALA A 108 -16.30 11.64 14.12
C ALA A 108 -17.61 11.07 13.57
N SER A 109 -18.41 11.90 12.94
CA SER A 109 -19.61 11.48 12.21
C SER A 109 -19.27 10.59 11.00
N ALA A 110 -20.27 9.93 10.41
CA ALA A 110 -20.08 9.14 9.18
C ALA A 110 -19.52 10.02 8.06
N GLN A 111 -20.04 11.22 7.88
CA GLN A 111 -19.58 12.16 6.87
C GLN A 111 -18.11 12.55 7.11
N GLU A 112 -17.72 12.89 8.34
CA GLU A 112 -16.33 13.25 8.69
C GLU A 112 -15.37 12.10 8.46
N ASN A 113 -15.77 10.86 8.76
CA ASN A 113 -14.95 9.68 8.46
C ASN A 113 -14.71 9.51 6.95
N VAL A 114 -15.74 9.72 6.12
CA VAL A 114 -15.63 9.65 4.65
C VAL A 114 -14.79 10.81 4.10
N GLU A 115 -14.87 11.99 4.72
CA GLU A 115 -14.12 13.18 4.31
C GLU A 115 -12.62 13.12 4.66
N MET A 116 -12.22 12.28 5.62
CA MET A 116 -10.86 12.27 6.17
C MET A 116 -9.75 12.20 5.10
N PRO A 117 -9.79 11.29 4.11
CA PRO A 117 -8.78 11.26 3.07
C PRO A 117 -8.72 12.54 2.22
N ALA A 118 -9.87 13.15 1.97
CA ALA A 118 -9.98 14.39 1.20
C ALA A 118 -9.46 15.61 1.98
N ILE A 119 -9.53 15.59 3.32
CA ILE A 119 -8.90 16.60 4.18
C ILE A 119 -7.38 16.53 4.02
N TYR A 120 -6.79 15.35 4.08
CA TYR A 120 -5.34 15.16 3.90
C TYR A 120 -4.87 15.50 2.47
N ALA A 121 -5.75 15.33 1.48
CA ALA A 121 -5.49 15.73 0.10
C ALA A 121 -5.64 17.24 -0.14
N GLY A 122 -6.05 18.02 0.89
CA GLY A 122 -6.26 19.46 0.77
C GLY A 122 -7.50 19.86 -0.03
N THR A 123 -8.46 18.94 -0.22
CA THR A 123 -9.70 19.21 -0.95
C THR A 123 -10.54 20.28 -0.23
N PRO A 124 -11.05 21.30 -0.92
CA PRO A 124 -11.90 22.34 -0.32
C PRO A 124 -13.13 21.76 0.39
N ALA A 125 -13.53 22.37 1.52
CA ALA A 125 -14.63 21.87 2.36
C ALA A 125 -15.94 21.67 1.59
N SER A 126 -16.31 22.61 0.72
CA SER A 126 -17.54 22.53 -0.08
C SER A 126 -17.56 21.31 -1.00
N GLU A 127 -16.42 21.00 -1.61
CA GLU A 127 -16.29 19.83 -2.51
C GLU A 127 -16.33 18.52 -1.72
N ARG A 128 -15.54 18.39 -0.64
CA ARG A 128 -15.51 17.16 0.14
C ARG A 128 -16.86 16.86 0.80
N HIS A 129 -17.58 17.88 1.30
CA HIS A 129 -18.93 17.70 1.86
C HIS A 129 -19.92 17.17 0.80
N THR A 130 -19.90 17.72 -0.40
CA THR A 130 -20.76 17.27 -1.50
C THR A 130 -20.44 15.82 -1.88
N ARG A 131 -19.16 15.49 -2.04
CA ARG A 131 -18.72 14.14 -2.39
C ARG A 131 -19.04 13.12 -1.29
N ALA A 132 -18.79 13.47 -0.03
CA ALA A 132 -19.05 12.56 1.09
C ALA A 132 -20.54 12.23 1.21
N ARG A 133 -21.44 13.21 1.04
CA ARG A 133 -22.89 12.96 1.03
C ARG A 133 -23.30 12.02 -0.09
N ALA A 134 -22.84 12.28 -1.31
CA ALA A 134 -23.15 11.43 -2.45
C ALA A 134 -22.65 9.97 -2.32
N LEU A 135 -21.63 9.74 -1.50
CA LEU A 135 -21.10 8.39 -1.24
C LEU A 135 -21.85 7.68 -0.10
N LEU A 136 -22.57 8.42 0.75
CA LEU A 136 -23.33 7.88 1.88
C LEU A 136 -24.82 7.61 1.54
N GLU A 137 -25.33 8.11 0.41
CA GLU A 137 -26.67 7.85 -0.15
C GLU A 137 -26.72 6.56 -0.97
#